data_64a454445673c4a5bcf4268ecca25bfe
#
_entry.id   64a454445673c4a5bcf4268ecca25bfe
#
_cell.length_a   1.000
_cell.length_b   1.000
_cell.length_c   1.000
_cell.angle_alpha   90.00
_cell.angle_beta   90.00
_cell.angle_gamma   90.00
#
_symmetry.space_group_name_H-M   'P 1'
#
loop_
_entity.id
_entity.type
_entity.pdbx_description
1 polymer ?
#
loop_
_entity_poly.entity_id
_entity_poly.type
_entity_poly.pdbx_seq_one_letter_code
_entity_poly.pdbx_strand_id
1 'polypeptide(L)'
;MSKKFKVACIQLNTKQCLNRNLNHLINYIHKAIEKKAELIITPETSNIMSLKKRNLLDVIKPEEEDIFLKSIKKISKKNKIWILIGSLVILDKKNKIRNRSYLINKYGNVVSFYDKIHMFDVKLSNQEFYNESEIFDSGKEIKVANLPWGKIGMSICYDLRFPNLFRKLSQAGSKFISIPSAFTKYTGQRHWEILLRSRAIENGVYIFAPAQCGQNSINRITYGHSL
;
A
#
# COMPACT_ATOMS: atom_id res chain seq x y z
N MET A 1 -9.21 -26.54 -11.84
CA MET A 1 -9.04 -25.23 -12.53
C MET A 1 -8.99 -24.13 -11.50
N SER A 2 -7.99 -23.23 -11.52
CA SER A 2 -7.94 -22.06 -10.62
C SER A 2 -9.10 -21.14 -10.96
N LYS A 3 -9.94 -20.81 -9.97
CA LYS A 3 -11.07 -19.91 -10.14
C LYS A 3 -10.55 -18.50 -10.48
N LYS A 4 -10.89 -18.00 -11.67
CA LYS A 4 -10.57 -16.62 -12.06
C LYS A 4 -11.28 -15.64 -11.13
N PHE A 5 -10.63 -14.54 -10.76
CA PHE A 5 -11.22 -13.45 -9.98
C PHE A 5 -10.72 -12.10 -10.50
N LYS A 6 -11.46 -11.05 -10.26
CA LYS A 6 -11.16 -9.72 -10.75
C LYS A 6 -10.53 -8.88 -9.65
N VAL A 7 -9.33 -8.34 -9.92
CA VAL A 7 -8.61 -7.44 -9.04
C VAL A 7 -8.61 -6.03 -9.61
N ALA A 8 -8.82 -5.02 -8.75
CA ALA A 8 -8.65 -3.62 -9.08
C ALA A 8 -7.43 -3.04 -8.34
N CYS A 9 -6.38 -2.72 -9.08
CA CYS A 9 -5.26 -1.92 -8.60
C CYS A 9 -5.58 -0.44 -8.78
N ILE A 10 -5.94 0.26 -7.70
CA ILE A 10 -6.28 1.69 -7.75
C ILE A 10 -5.00 2.51 -7.88
N GLN A 11 -5.03 3.52 -8.75
CA GLN A 11 -3.99 4.55 -8.83
C GLN A 11 -4.51 5.85 -8.24
N LEU A 12 -3.77 6.47 -7.31
CA LEU A 12 -4.15 7.68 -6.60
C LEU A 12 -3.14 8.81 -6.80
N ASN A 13 -3.59 10.02 -6.54
CA ASN A 13 -2.74 11.18 -6.34
C ASN A 13 -3.04 11.77 -4.95
N THR A 14 -2.58 11.07 -3.92
CA THR A 14 -2.77 11.48 -2.52
C THR A 14 -2.02 12.77 -2.24
N LYS A 15 -2.67 13.70 -1.54
CA LYS A 15 -2.17 15.02 -1.15
C LYS A 15 -1.99 15.13 0.37
N GLN A 16 -1.91 16.35 0.88
CA GLN A 16 -1.79 16.66 2.32
C GLN A 16 -3.14 16.87 3.02
N CYS A 17 -4.26 16.79 2.30
CA CYS A 17 -5.60 17.01 2.85
C CYS A 17 -6.35 15.66 3.02
N LEU A 18 -6.51 15.20 4.26
CA LEU A 18 -7.15 13.92 4.59
C LEU A 18 -8.55 13.77 3.98
N ASN A 19 -9.44 14.76 4.20
CA ASN A 19 -10.83 14.67 3.75
C ASN A 19 -10.94 14.56 2.23
N ARG A 20 -10.13 15.33 1.49
CA ARG A 20 -10.07 15.24 0.03
C ARG A 20 -9.57 13.88 -0.43
N ASN A 21 -8.52 13.35 0.22
CA ASN A 21 -7.97 12.04 -0.11
C ASN A 21 -8.98 10.92 0.18
N LEU A 22 -9.71 11.00 1.30
CA LEU A 22 -10.75 10.03 1.64
C LEU A 22 -11.86 10.01 0.58
N ASN A 23 -12.37 11.17 0.19
CA ASN A 23 -13.41 11.27 -0.83
C ASN A 23 -12.95 10.71 -2.19
N HIS A 24 -11.71 11.04 -2.61
CA HIS A 24 -11.13 10.48 -3.83
C HIS A 24 -11.00 8.96 -3.77
N LEU A 25 -10.47 8.44 -2.67
CA LEU A 25 -10.32 7.01 -2.46
C LEU A 25 -11.66 6.28 -2.53
N ILE A 26 -12.68 6.79 -1.83
CA ILE A 26 -14.03 6.21 -1.82
C ILE A 26 -14.61 6.18 -3.24
N ASN A 27 -14.47 7.26 -4.01
CA ASN A 27 -14.95 7.32 -5.40
C ASN A 27 -14.30 6.24 -6.27
N TYR A 28 -12.98 6.03 -6.16
CA TYR A 28 -12.29 4.97 -6.92
C TYR A 28 -12.68 3.56 -6.46
N ILE A 29 -12.90 3.36 -5.16
CA ILE A 29 -13.42 2.09 -4.63
C ILE A 29 -14.80 1.80 -5.23
N HIS A 30 -15.71 2.78 -5.27
CA HIS A 30 -17.04 2.61 -5.89
C HIS A 30 -16.94 2.26 -7.38
N LYS A 31 -16.09 2.95 -8.15
CA LYS A 31 -15.84 2.61 -9.56
C LYS A 31 -15.31 1.18 -9.74
N ALA A 32 -14.46 0.70 -8.82
CA ALA A 32 -13.96 -0.69 -8.86
C ALA A 32 -15.10 -1.69 -8.55
N ILE A 33 -15.99 -1.36 -7.61
CA ILE A 33 -17.18 -2.17 -7.27
C ILE A 33 -18.13 -2.26 -8.47
N GLU A 34 -18.43 -1.14 -9.13
CA GLU A 34 -19.25 -1.09 -10.35
C GLU A 34 -18.68 -1.99 -11.46
N LYS A 35 -17.35 -2.06 -11.56
CA LYS A 35 -16.64 -2.96 -12.49
C LYS A 35 -16.55 -4.40 -12.00
N LYS A 36 -17.26 -4.74 -10.90
CA LYS A 36 -17.33 -6.09 -10.32
C LYS A 36 -15.97 -6.63 -9.88
N ALA A 37 -15.10 -5.79 -9.33
CA ALA A 37 -13.88 -6.25 -8.68
C ALA A 37 -14.23 -7.08 -7.44
N GLU A 38 -13.48 -8.16 -7.19
CA GLU A 38 -13.65 -9.03 -6.03
C GLU A 38 -12.60 -8.73 -4.94
N LEU A 39 -11.44 -8.17 -5.38
CA LEU A 39 -10.38 -7.63 -4.53
C LEU A 39 -10.02 -6.24 -5.03
N ILE A 40 -9.99 -5.27 -4.14
CA ILE A 40 -9.52 -3.91 -4.42
C ILE A 40 -8.24 -3.67 -3.64
N ILE A 41 -7.22 -3.12 -4.29
CA ILE A 41 -5.93 -2.79 -3.65
C ILE A 41 -5.63 -1.32 -3.91
N THR A 42 -5.32 -0.56 -2.83
CA THR A 42 -5.00 0.86 -2.90
C THR A 42 -3.49 1.10 -2.79
N PRO A 43 -2.95 2.27 -3.18
CA PRO A 43 -1.53 2.57 -3.11
C PRO A 43 -1.00 2.75 -1.68
N GLU A 44 0.32 2.90 -1.57
CA GLU A 44 1.01 3.35 -0.35
C GLU A 44 0.53 4.74 0.07
N THR A 45 0.45 5.00 1.39
CA THR A 45 0.04 6.28 2.01
C THR A 45 -1.26 6.84 1.44
N SER A 46 -2.29 5.99 1.33
CA SER A 46 -3.58 6.34 0.74
C SER A 46 -4.30 7.47 1.50
N ASN A 47 -4.00 7.69 2.79
CA ASN A 47 -4.62 8.74 3.60
C ASN A 47 -3.90 10.08 3.49
N ILE A 48 -2.56 10.10 3.51
CA ILE A 48 -1.80 11.36 3.51
C ILE A 48 -0.41 11.18 2.92
N MET A 49 0.02 12.14 2.10
CA MET A 49 1.36 12.22 1.57
C MET A 49 2.09 13.40 2.19
N SER A 50 2.92 13.16 3.20
CA SER A 50 3.79 14.16 3.83
C SER A 50 5.12 13.53 4.23
N LEU A 51 6.19 14.29 4.10
CA LEU A 51 7.55 13.92 4.52
C LEU A 51 7.99 14.68 5.79
N LYS A 52 7.08 15.46 6.41
CA LYS A 52 7.37 16.20 7.62
C LYS A 52 6.64 15.56 8.80
N LYS A 53 7.39 15.03 9.76
CA LYS A 53 6.86 14.36 10.94
C LYS A 53 5.84 15.22 11.71
N ARG A 54 6.15 16.52 11.91
CA ARG A 54 5.25 17.46 12.58
C ARG A 54 3.87 17.50 11.90
N ASN A 55 3.84 17.67 10.57
CA ASN A 55 2.58 17.74 9.82
C ASN A 55 1.76 16.44 9.90
N LEU A 56 2.43 15.30 10.08
CA LEU A 56 1.75 14.01 10.27
C LEU A 56 1.11 13.93 11.65
N LEU A 57 1.86 14.26 12.71
CA LEU A 57 1.37 14.19 14.09
C LEU A 57 0.15 15.06 14.36
N ASP A 58 0.00 16.18 13.63
CA ASP A 58 -1.16 17.07 13.74
C ASP A 58 -2.46 16.43 13.21
N VAL A 59 -2.36 15.44 12.32
CA VAL A 59 -3.52 14.95 11.55
C VAL A 59 -3.76 13.44 11.65
N ILE A 60 -2.73 12.62 11.88
CA ILE A 60 -2.90 11.18 12.03
C ILE A 60 -3.49 10.84 13.40
N LYS A 61 -4.19 9.72 13.45
CA LYS A 61 -4.88 9.25 14.65
C LYS A 61 -4.44 7.82 14.99
N PRO A 62 -4.68 7.36 16.22
CA PRO A 62 -4.61 5.95 16.55
C PRO A 62 -5.47 5.10 15.60
N GLU A 63 -5.09 3.86 15.40
CA GLU A 63 -5.76 2.92 14.47
C GLU A 63 -7.27 2.84 14.70
N GLU A 64 -7.69 2.83 15.97
CA GLU A 64 -9.09 2.74 16.38
C GLU A 64 -9.90 4.00 16.01
N GLU A 65 -9.25 5.13 15.82
CA GLU A 65 -9.87 6.41 15.49
C GLU A 65 -9.76 6.78 14.02
N ASP A 66 -8.89 6.08 13.26
CA ASP A 66 -8.61 6.43 11.87
C ASP A 66 -9.86 6.35 10.99
N ILE A 67 -10.18 7.49 10.34
CA ILE A 67 -11.39 7.66 9.54
C ILE A 67 -11.34 6.86 8.22
N PHE A 68 -10.14 6.66 7.63
CA PHE A 68 -9.97 5.85 6.42
C PHE A 68 -10.27 4.39 6.73
N LEU A 69 -9.63 3.84 7.77
CA LEU A 69 -9.83 2.46 8.16
C LEU A 69 -11.31 2.20 8.50
N LYS A 70 -11.95 3.09 9.27
CA LYS A 70 -13.38 2.99 9.60
C LYS A 70 -14.27 3.01 8.35
N SER A 71 -14.01 3.94 7.43
CA SER A 71 -14.81 4.10 6.21
C SER A 71 -14.67 2.89 5.29
N ILE A 72 -13.44 2.41 5.08
CA ILE A 72 -13.18 1.28 4.19
C ILE A 72 -13.74 -0.02 4.77
N LYS A 73 -13.66 -0.24 6.09
CA LYS A 73 -14.33 -1.38 6.76
C LYS A 73 -15.84 -1.38 6.51
N LYS A 74 -16.52 -0.22 6.60
CA LYS A 74 -17.96 -0.07 6.31
C LYS A 74 -18.26 -0.39 4.84
N ILE A 75 -17.47 0.13 3.90
CA ILE A 75 -17.64 -0.11 2.46
C ILE A 75 -17.44 -1.60 2.14
N SER A 76 -16.39 -2.21 2.65
CA SER A 76 -16.10 -3.63 2.49
C SER A 76 -17.27 -4.50 2.95
N LYS A 77 -17.80 -4.26 4.17
CA LYS A 77 -18.96 -4.98 4.73
C LYS A 77 -20.22 -4.79 3.90
N LYS A 78 -20.54 -3.52 3.53
CA LYS A 78 -21.75 -3.19 2.76
C LYS A 78 -21.77 -3.87 1.40
N ASN A 79 -20.63 -3.91 0.71
CA ASN A 79 -20.51 -4.40 -0.65
C ASN A 79 -20.00 -5.86 -0.73
N LYS A 80 -19.74 -6.51 0.41
CA LYS A 80 -19.23 -7.89 0.51
C LYS A 80 -17.96 -8.13 -0.31
N ILE A 81 -17.03 -7.16 -0.30
CA ILE A 81 -15.80 -7.14 -1.11
C ILE A 81 -14.55 -7.20 -0.24
N TRP A 82 -13.48 -7.82 -0.75
CA TRP A 82 -12.17 -7.77 -0.12
C TRP A 82 -11.43 -6.49 -0.49
N ILE A 83 -10.82 -5.83 0.50
CA ILE A 83 -10.02 -4.62 0.26
C ILE A 83 -8.68 -4.76 0.97
N LEU A 84 -7.60 -4.59 0.22
CA LEU A 84 -6.26 -4.39 0.76
C LEU A 84 -5.95 -2.89 0.68
N ILE A 85 -5.98 -2.22 1.83
CA ILE A 85 -5.47 -0.85 1.92
C ILE A 85 -3.96 -0.95 1.80
N GLY A 86 -3.41 -0.39 0.73
CA GLY A 86 -1.98 -0.48 0.41
C GLY A 86 -1.11 0.04 1.53
N SER A 87 -1.36 1.24 2.03
CA SER A 87 -1.04 1.61 3.40
C SER A 87 -1.76 2.87 3.88
N LEU A 88 -1.80 3.02 5.19
CA LEU A 88 -2.15 4.24 5.91
C LEU A 88 -0.96 4.66 6.79
N VAL A 89 -0.81 5.95 6.98
CA VAL A 89 0.04 6.53 8.00
C VAL A 89 -0.80 6.65 9.27
N ILE A 90 -0.43 5.92 10.31
CA ILE A 90 -1.20 5.83 11.57
C ILE A 90 -0.28 5.89 12.80
N LEU A 91 -0.87 6.13 13.97
CA LEU A 91 -0.23 5.86 15.26
C LEU A 91 -0.59 4.44 15.71
N ASP A 92 0.41 3.65 16.08
CA ASP A 92 0.18 2.36 16.72
C ASP A 92 -0.13 2.53 18.23
N LYS A 93 -0.46 1.42 18.90
CA LYS A 93 -0.76 1.41 20.35
C LYS A 93 0.38 1.90 21.25
N LYS A 94 1.60 2.05 20.70
CA LYS A 94 2.77 2.59 21.40
C LYS A 94 3.09 4.03 20.96
N ASN A 95 2.13 4.71 20.33
CA ASN A 95 2.27 6.04 19.75
C ASN A 95 3.42 6.17 18.74
N LYS A 96 3.75 5.09 18.05
CA LYS A 96 4.75 5.10 16.97
C LYS A 96 4.07 5.34 15.63
N ILE A 97 4.67 6.14 14.77
CA ILE A 97 4.17 6.37 13.41
C ILE A 97 4.50 5.15 12.56
N ARG A 98 3.47 4.54 11.95
CA ARG A 98 3.60 3.39 11.07
C ARG A 98 3.14 3.71 9.64
N ASN A 99 3.85 3.13 8.69
CA ASN A 99 3.38 2.96 7.33
C ASN A 99 2.80 1.54 7.23
N ARG A 100 1.46 1.40 7.45
CA ARG A 100 0.79 0.12 7.70
C ARG A 100 -0.23 -0.22 6.63
N SER A 101 -0.08 -1.41 6.05
CA SER A 101 -1.03 -2.04 5.15
C SER A 101 -2.07 -2.86 5.91
N TYR A 102 -3.31 -2.92 5.42
CA TYR A 102 -4.41 -3.68 6.04
C TYR A 102 -5.14 -4.53 5.02
N LEU A 103 -5.35 -5.81 5.33
CA LEU A 103 -6.26 -6.66 4.58
C LEU A 103 -7.60 -6.75 5.29
N ILE A 104 -8.66 -6.33 4.62
CA ILE A 104 -10.03 -6.30 5.13
C ILE A 104 -10.87 -7.31 4.35
N ASN A 105 -11.53 -8.22 5.07
CA ASN A 105 -12.40 -9.22 4.45
C ASN A 105 -13.79 -8.66 4.13
N LYS A 106 -14.58 -9.42 3.38
CA LYS A 106 -15.94 -9.07 2.97
C LYS A 106 -16.95 -8.78 4.10
N TYR A 107 -16.58 -9.04 5.35
CA TYR A 107 -17.37 -8.74 6.55
C TYR A 107 -16.95 -7.44 7.23
N GLY A 108 -15.94 -6.74 6.68
CA GLY A 108 -15.39 -5.50 7.24
C GLY A 108 -14.40 -5.71 8.38
N ASN A 109 -13.89 -6.93 8.58
CA ASN A 109 -12.91 -7.22 9.61
C ASN A 109 -11.50 -7.13 9.04
N VAL A 110 -10.58 -6.51 9.76
CA VAL A 110 -9.14 -6.60 9.50
C VAL A 110 -8.70 -8.03 9.82
N VAL A 111 -8.21 -8.74 8.82
CA VAL A 111 -7.76 -10.14 8.97
C VAL A 111 -6.24 -10.25 8.97
N SER A 112 -5.54 -9.23 8.50
CA SER A 112 -4.07 -9.11 8.57
C SER A 112 -3.67 -7.66 8.42
N PHE A 113 -2.50 -7.32 8.98
CA PHE A 113 -1.82 -6.05 8.73
C PHE A 113 -0.31 -6.27 8.58
N TYR A 114 0.36 -5.34 7.91
CA TYR A 114 1.79 -5.36 7.68
C TYR A 114 2.36 -3.96 7.87
N ASP A 115 3.37 -3.83 8.75
CA ASP A 115 4.17 -2.62 8.88
C ASP A 115 5.36 -2.70 7.93
N LYS A 116 5.57 -1.67 7.14
CA LYS A 116 6.69 -1.56 6.22
C LYS A 116 8.01 -1.86 6.94
N ILE A 117 8.81 -2.77 6.39
CA ILE A 117 10.09 -3.19 6.98
C ILE A 117 11.22 -2.28 6.52
N HIS A 118 11.37 -2.08 5.20
CA HIS A 118 12.49 -1.36 4.65
C HIS A 118 12.12 0.10 4.38
N MET A 119 12.79 1.01 5.09
CA MET A 119 12.58 2.46 4.99
C MET A 119 13.35 3.06 3.81
N PHE A 120 12.76 4.04 3.16
CA PHE A 120 13.33 4.71 2.00
C PHE A 120 14.27 5.84 2.45
N ASP A 121 15.48 5.47 2.87
CA ASP A 121 16.55 6.39 3.24
C ASP A 121 17.55 6.47 2.08
N VAL A 122 17.31 7.42 1.16
CA VAL A 122 18.02 7.49 -0.12
C VAL A 122 18.32 8.93 -0.51
N LYS A 123 19.53 9.18 -0.94
CA LYS A 123 19.94 10.41 -1.60
C LYS A 123 19.93 10.18 -3.11
N LEU A 124 18.97 10.81 -3.83
CA LEU A 124 18.86 10.72 -5.28
C LEU A 124 19.72 11.79 -6.00
N SER A 125 19.85 12.96 -5.38
CA SER A 125 20.70 14.06 -5.84
C SER A 125 21.11 14.95 -4.65
N ASN A 126 21.84 16.03 -4.90
CA ASN A 126 22.14 17.00 -3.84
C ASN A 126 20.90 17.77 -3.35
N GLN A 127 19.82 17.77 -4.12
CA GLN A 127 18.58 18.49 -3.81
C GLN A 127 17.41 17.54 -3.46
N GLU A 128 17.56 16.24 -3.71
CA GLU A 128 16.49 15.25 -3.48
C GLU A 128 17.02 14.11 -2.62
N PHE A 129 16.63 14.13 -1.36
CA PHE A 129 16.94 13.09 -0.37
C PHE A 129 15.70 12.72 0.44
N TYR A 130 15.67 11.51 0.95
CA TYR A 130 14.59 10.95 1.73
C TYR A 130 15.16 10.24 2.95
N ASN A 131 14.61 10.51 4.12
CA ASN A 131 14.92 9.86 5.41
C ASN A 131 13.62 9.34 6.02
N GLU A 132 13.09 8.26 5.47
CA GLU A 132 11.81 7.71 5.91
C GLU A 132 11.90 7.17 7.35
N SER A 133 13.06 6.64 7.75
CA SER A 133 13.31 6.12 9.11
C SER A 133 13.29 7.18 10.22
N GLU A 134 13.45 8.45 9.90
CA GLU A 134 13.28 9.55 10.88
C GLU A 134 11.80 9.78 11.22
N ILE A 135 10.90 9.34 10.36
CA ILE A 135 9.47 9.56 10.48
C ILE A 135 8.76 8.32 10.97
N PHE A 136 9.06 7.18 10.37
CA PHE A 136 8.34 5.93 10.58
C PHE A 136 9.17 4.91 11.35
N ASP A 137 8.54 4.27 12.30
CA ASP A 137 9.10 3.07 12.92
C ASP A 137 8.88 1.84 12.02
N SER A 138 9.96 1.10 11.73
CA SER A 138 9.92 -0.08 10.86
C SER A 138 9.17 -1.26 11.47
N GLY A 139 8.55 -2.07 10.61
CA GLY A 139 8.07 -3.41 10.96
C GLY A 139 9.23 -4.41 11.11
N LYS A 140 8.91 -5.59 11.65
CA LYS A 140 9.91 -6.67 11.87
C LYS A 140 9.49 -8.02 11.31
N GLU A 141 8.22 -8.16 10.92
CA GLU A 141 7.63 -9.44 10.57
C GLU A 141 7.11 -9.47 9.14
N ILE A 142 7.41 -10.52 8.41
CA ILE A 142 6.74 -10.81 7.14
C ILE A 142 5.28 -11.19 7.41
N LYS A 143 4.38 -10.86 6.48
CA LYS A 143 2.96 -11.20 6.60
C LYS A 143 2.46 -11.87 5.33
N VAL A 144 1.84 -13.04 5.53
CA VAL A 144 1.10 -13.77 4.50
C VAL A 144 -0.30 -14.03 5.03
N ALA A 145 -1.31 -13.69 4.25
CA ALA A 145 -2.72 -13.81 4.63
C ALA A 145 -3.48 -14.69 3.65
N ASN A 146 -4.59 -15.29 4.11
CA ASN A 146 -5.45 -16.11 3.27
C ASN A 146 -6.50 -15.25 2.56
N LEU A 147 -6.62 -15.41 1.25
CA LEU A 147 -7.73 -14.95 0.43
C LEU A 147 -8.51 -16.16 -0.08
N PRO A 148 -9.77 -16.01 -0.53
CA PRO A 148 -10.54 -17.11 -1.14
C PRO A 148 -9.88 -17.75 -2.36
N TRP A 149 -8.92 -17.05 -3.00
CA TRP A 149 -8.25 -17.46 -4.24
C TRP A 149 -6.82 -17.96 -4.03
N GLY A 150 -6.30 -17.87 -2.82
CA GLY A 150 -4.94 -18.26 -2.46
C GLY A 150 -4.30 -17.30 -1.47
N LYS A 151 -3.09 -17.58 -1.03
CA LYS A 151 -2.37 -16.73 -0.08
C LYS A 151 -1.80 -15.48 -0.75
N ILE A 152 -1.85 -14.35 -0.05
CA ILE A 152 -1.24 -13.07 -0.45
C ILE A 152 -0.15 -12.67 0.53
N GLY A 153 1.06 -12.44 0.02
CA GLY A 153 2.15 -11.80 0.75
C GLY A 153 1.98 -10.28 0.74
N MET A 154 2.30 -9.63 1.84
CA MET A 154 2.18 -8.18 1.99
C MET A 154 3.56 -7.53 2.00
N SER A 155 3.75 -6.49 1.21
CA SER A 155 4.92 -5.63 1.19
C SER A 155 4.52 -4.20 0.85
N ILE A 156 5.42 -3.23 1.03
CA ILE A 156 5.15 -1.81 0.72
C ILE A 156 6.38 -1.20 0.03
N CYS A 157 6.21 -0.73 -1.20
CA CYS A 157 7.08 0.21 -1.93
C CYS A 157 8.57 -0.18 -1.93
N TYR A 158 9.38 0.42 -1.07
CA TYR A 158 10.84 0.20 -1.02
C TYR A 158 11.23 -1.23 -0.70
N ASP A 159 10.34 -2.00 -0.08
CA ASP A 159 10.49 -3.45 0.10
C ASP A 159 10.78 -4.17 -1.23
N LEU A 160 10.29 -3.64 -2.37
CA LEU A 160 10.53 -4.17 -3.71
C LEU A 160 12.02 -4.36 -4.04
N ARG A 161 12.91 -3.58 -3.42
CA ARG A 161 14.36 -3.67 -3.64
C ARG A 161 15.05 -4.80 -2.88
N PHE A 162 14.33 -5.49 -2.01
CA PHE A 162 14.88 -6.52 -1.12
C PHE A 162 14.41 -7.93 -1.51
N PRO A 163 15.13 -8.65 -2.40
CA PRO A 163 14.69 -9.93 -2.96
C PRO A 163 14.44 -10.99 -1.89
N ASN A 164 15.17 -10.97 -0.79
CA ASN A 164 15.00 -11.94 0.30
C ASN A 164 13.60 -11.89 0.95
N LEU A 165 12.98 -10.69 1.02
CA LEU A 165 11.60 -10.57 1.51
C LEU A 165 10.66 -11.36 0.60
N PHE A 166 10.76 -11.18 -0.71
CA PHE A 166 9.90 -11.84 -1.70
C PHE A 166 10.11 -13.36 -1.71
N ARG A 167 11.35 -13.80 -1.58
CA ARG A 167 11.67 -15.22 -1.43
C ARG A 167 11.00 -15.82 -0.21
N LYS A 168 11.07 -15.16 0.95
CA LYS A 168 10.40 -15.62 2.18
C LYS A 168 8.88 -15.64 2.04
N LEU A 169 8.27 -14.61 1.40
CA LEU A 169 6.83 -14.57 1.14
C LEU A 169 6.40 -15.73 0.23
N SER A 170 7.14 -16.00 -0.84
CA SER A 170 6.88 -17.13 -1.74
C SER A 170 7.01 -18.48 -1.02
N GLN A 171 8.09 -18.70 -0.26
CA GLN A 171 8.30 -19.91 0.52
C GLN A 171 7.22 -20.15 1.59
N ALA A 172 6.62 -19.08 2.13
CA ALA A 172 5.46 -19.17 3.02
C ALA A 172 4.14 -19.50 2.27
N GLY A 173 4.21 -19.73 0.96
CA GLY A 173 3.12 -20.20 0.11
C GLY A 173 2.28 -19.09 -0.51
N SER A 174 2.79 -17.87 -0.63
CA SER A 174 2.09 -16.80 -1.34
C SER A 174 1.95 -17.14 -2.82
N LYS A 175 0.73 -17.07 -3.35
CA LYS A 175 0.43 -17.07 -4.79
C LYS A 175 0.42 -15.66 -5.37
N PHE A 176 0.10 -14.69 -4.54
CA PHE A 176 0.02 -13.28 -4.87
C PHE A 176 0.91 -12.49 -3.91
N ILE A 177 1.50 -11.39 -4.39
CA ILE A 177 2.19 -10.43 -3.51
C ILE A 177 1.70 -9.02 -3.87
N SER A 178 1.27 -8.25 -2.85
CA SER A 178 0.91 -6.86 -2.99
C SER A 178 2.12 -5.96 -2.77
N ILE A 179 2.30 -4.96 -3.65
CA ILE A 179 3.39 -3.98 -3.60
C ILE A 179 2.80 -2.57 -3.80
N PRO A 180 1.93 -2.10 -2.90
CA PRO A 180 1.44 -0.73 -2.97
C PRO A 180 2.61 0.25 -2.82
N SER A 181 2.63 1.28 -3.67
CA SER A 181 3.85 2.08 -3.81
C SER A 181 3.61 3.56 -4.05
N ALA A 182 4.62 4.36 -3.69
CA ALA A 182 4.77 5.77 -4.01
C ALA A 182 6.18 6.05 -4.57
N PHE A 183 6.58 5.32 -5.59
CA PHE A 183 7.88 5.47 -6.25
C PHE A 183 8.06 6.89 -6.79
N THR A 184 9.23 7.48 -6.59
CA THR A 184 9.55 8.77 -7.22
C THR A 184 9.52 8.63 -8.75
N LYS A 185 9.21 9.71 -9.46
CA LYS A 185 9.22 9.71 -10.94
C LYS A 185 10.56 9.21 -11.48
N TYR A 186 11.68 9.69 -10.90
CA TYR A 186 13.02 9.34 -11.34
C TYR A 186 13.34 7.85 -11.21
N THR A 187 13.12 7.26 -10.03
CA THR A 187 13.40 5.84 -9.81
C THR A 187 12.36 4.94 -10.45
N GLY A 188 11.11 5.41 -10.56
CA GLY A 188 10.02 4.67 -11.19
C GLY A 188 10.28 4.41 -12.67
N GLN A 189 10.66 5.43 -13.43
CA GLN A 189 10.98 5.29 -14.85
C GLN A 189 12.07 4.26 -15.15
N ARG A 190 13.02 4.08 -14.23
CA ARG A 190 14.19 3.22 -14.43
C ARG A 190 14.02 1.82 -13.85
N HIS A 191 13.25 1.66 -12.78
CA HIS A 191 13.31 0.44 -11.98
C HIS A 191 11.95 -0.24 -11.79
N TRP A 192 10.82 0.50 -11.86
CA TRP A 192 9.51 0.03 -11.41
C TRP A 192 9.08 -1.28 -12.09
N GLU A 193 8.90 -1.25 -13.38
CA GLU A 193 8.42 -2.41 -14.13
C GLU A 193 9.40 -3.58 -14.10
N ILE A 194 10.70 -3.28 -14.26
CA ILE A 194 11.76 -4.32 -14.27
C ILE A 194 11.76 -5.07 -12.95
N LEU A 195 11.73 -4.35 -11.82
CA LEU A 195 11.74 -4.99 -10.50
C LEU A 195 10.47 -5.79 -10.24
N LEU A 196 9.29 -5.28 -10.59
CA LEU A 196 8.03 -6.00 -10.43
C LEU A 196 8.03 -7.32 -11.21
N ARG A 197 8.45 -7.28 -12.48
CA ARG A 197 8.56 -8.48 -13.33
C ARG A 197 9.58 -9.47 -12.76
N SER A 198 10.74 -8.99 -12.30
CA SER A 198 11.76 -9.85 -11.67
C SER A 198 11.19 -10.57 -10.44
N ARG A 199 10.50 -9.84 -9.53
CA ARG A 199 9.88 -10.46 -8.35
C ARG A 199 8.82 -11.49 -8.70
N ALA A 200 8.02 -11.25 -9.75
CA ALA A 200 7.03 -12.21 -10.22
C ALA A 200 7.69 -13.48 -10.74
N ILE A 201 8.68 -13.34 -11.63
CA ILE A 201 9.34 -14.45 -12.34
C ILE A 201 10.17 -15.30 -11.37
N GLU A 202 11.07 -14.67 -10.59
CA GLU A 202 12.00 -15.39 -9.70
C GLU A 202 11.31 -16.14 -8.55
N ASN A 203 10.08 -15.74 -8.19
CA ASN A 203 9.31 -16.34 -7.11
C ASN A 203 8.09 -17.15 -7.58
N GLY A 204 7.78 -17.15 -8.88
CA GLY A 204 6.62 -17.85 -9.43
C GLY A 204 5.28 -17.36 -8.87
N VAL A 205 5.12 -16.04 -8.69
CA VAL A 205 3.95 -15.40 -8.07
C VAL A 205 3.34 -14.34 -8.97
N TYR A 206 2.06 -14.01 -8.73
CA TYR A 206 1.43 -12.83 -9.33
C TYR A 206 1.66 -11.61 -8.45
N ILE A 207 1.97 -10.47 -9.08
CA ILE A 207 2.19 -9.19 -8.40
C ILE A 207 0.99 -8.27 -8.61
N PHE A 208 0.55 -7.61 -7.54
CA PHE A 208 -0.43 -6.52 -7.57
C PHE A 208 0.25 -5.24 -7.03
N ALA A 209 0.47 -4.27 -7.89
CA ALA A 209 1.28 -3.09 -7.59
C ALA A 209 0.53 -1.77 -7.85
N PRO A 210 -0.47 -1.42 -7.02
CA PRO A 210 -1.14 -0.13 -7.10
C PRO A 210 -0.16 0.99 -6.72
N ALA A 211 -0.19 2.10 -7.45
CA ALA A 211 0.80 3.15 -7.32
C ALA A 211 0.20 4.55 -7.14
N GLN A 212 0.89 5.39 -6.38
CA GLN A 212 0.69 6.83 -6.35
C GLN A 212 1.24 7.46 -7.62
N CYS A 213 0.55 8.46 -8.19
CA CYS A 213 0.95 9.12 -9.43
C CYS A 213 0.91 10.65 -9.34
N GLY A 214 1.65 11.29 -10.25
CA GLY A 214 1.65 12.74 -10.42
C GLY A 214 2.23 13.51 -9.26
N GLN A 215 1.99 14.82 -9.23
CA GLN A 215 2.53 15.70 -8.18
C GLN A 215 1.71 15.57 -6.89
N ASN A 216 2.31 14.99 -5.85
CA ASN A 216 1.69 14.77 -4.54
C ASN A 216 1.89 15.98 -3.60
N SER A 217 3.06 16.63 -3.69
CA SER A 217 3.39 17.88 -3.00
C SER A 217 4.33 18.72 -3.87
N ILE A 218 4.71 19.93 -3.41
CA ILE A 218 5.63 20.82 -4.13
C ILE A 218 6.91 20.09 -4.55
N ASN A 219 7.47 19.27 -3.65
CA ASN A 219 8.77 18.62 -3.84
C ASN A 219 8.65 17.11 -4.06
N ARG A 220 7.44 16.57 -4.41
CA ARG A 220 7.29 15.13 -4.62
C ARG A 220 6.40 14.83 -5.81
N ILE A 221 6.98 14.18 -6.80
CA ILE A 221 6.27 13.63 -7.96
C ILE A 221 6.44 12.11 -7.93
N THR A 222 5.32 11.39 -8.01
CA THR A 222 5.32 9.93 -8.08
C THR A 222 5.01 9.42 -9.48
N TYR A 223 5.53 8.22 -9.78
CA TYR A 223 5.60 7.68 -11.13
C TYR A 223 4.26 7.14 -11.64
N GLY A 224 3.44 6.55 -10.79
CA GLY A 224 2.23 5.85 -11.20
C GLY A 224 2.50 4.46 -11.78
N HIS A 225 1.84 4.15 -12.91
CA HIS A 225 2.00 2.89 -13.63
C HIS A 225 1.63 1.68 -12.77
N SER A 226 0.42 1.72 -12.15
CA SER A 226 -0.13 0.57 -11.43
C SER A 226 -0.18 -0.67 -12.33
N LEU A 227 0.21 -1.84 -11.79
CA LEU A 227 0.40 -3.07 -12.55
C LEU A 227 -0.14 -4.26 -11.77
#